data_0a8537aeb1d54b22a51b7ad51371eb46
#
_entry.id   0a8537aeb1d54b22a51b7ad51371eb46
#
_cell.length_a   1.000
_cell.length_b   1.000
_cell.length_c   1.000
_cell.angle_alpha   90.00
_cell.angle_beta   90.00
_cell.angle_gamma   90.00
#
_symmetry.space_group_name_H-M   'P 1'
#
loop_
_entity.id
_entity.type
_entity.pdbx_description
1 polymer ?
#
loop_
_entity_poly.entity_id
_entity_poly.type
_entity_poly.pdbx_seq_one_letter_code
_entity_poly.pdbx_strand_id
1 'polypeptide(L)'
;LFKEMFRLIFEKKESNDGVSPFQAFTISAASRVGTGNVTGVALAIGIGGPGAVFWMWMIAIIGMATAFVESTLAQVYKVKDGDTFRGGTAYYMQKALGYRKLGIVFAVLLTLCFGFIFNAVQSNTISQSFMDVFGLPDWVVGLALVILTAVIIFGGVKRIVKVTELIVPI
;
A
#
# COMPACT_ATOMS: atom_id res chain seq x y z
N LEU A 1 -9.11 -6.38 22.72
CA LEU A 1 -8.31 -6.26 21.49
C LEU A 1 -8.82 -5.15 20.58
N PHE A 2 -10.05 -5.24 20.02
CA PHE A 2 -10.59 -4.23 19.07
C PHE A 2 -10.62 -2.81 19.65
N LYS A 3 -11.12 -2.64 20.90
CA LYS A 3 -11.15 -1.35 21.57
C LYS A 3 -9.76 -0.72 21.68
N GLU A 4 -8.74 -1.53 21.95
CA GLU A 4 -7.35 -1.10 22.05
C GLU A 4 -6.76 -0.72 20.67
N MET A 5 -7.09 -1.48 19.62
CA MET A 5 -6.69 -1.15 18.26
C MET A 5 -7.23 0.23 17.83
N PHE A 6 -8.52 0.50 18.09
CA PHE A 6 -9.09 1.82 17.80
C PHE A 6 -8.47 2.93 18.64
N ARG A 7 -8.17 2.69 19.91
CA ARG A 7 -7.50 3.66 20.78
C ARG A 7 -6.13 4.03 20.21
N LEU A 8 -5.33 3.04 19.82
CA LEU A 8 -3.98 3.24 19.30
C LEU A 8 -3.94 4.02 17.98
N ILE A 9 -4.95 3.86 17.11
CA ILE A 9 -5.02 4.61 15.85
C ILE A 9 -5.12 6.12 16.10
N PHE A 10 -5.86 6.52 17.13
CA PHE A 10 -6.10 7.94 17.46
C PHE A 10 -5.17 8.48 18.55
N GLU A 11 -4.16 7.71 18.96
CA GLU A 11 -3.18 8.13 19.94
C GLU A 11 -2.31 9.26 19.39
N LYS A 12 -2.01 10.24 20.26
CA LYS A 12 -1.16 11.36 19.87
C LYS A 12 0.28 10.89 19.65
N LYS A 13 0.94 11.50 18.67
CA LYS A 13 2.34 11.26 18.38
C LYS A 13 3.21 11.66 19.58
N GLU A 14 3.96 10.73 20.15
CA GLU A 14 4.82 10.95 21.32
C GLU A 14 6.21 11.51 20.95
N SER A 15 6.65 11.35 19.71
CA SER A 15 7.96 11.82 19.27
C SER A 15 7.88 12.73 18.04
N ASN A 16 8.85 13.65 17.89
CA ASN A 16 8.93 14.49 16.70
C ASN A 16 9.41 13.73 15.43
N ASP A 17 9.95 12.53 15.62
CA ASP A 17 10.46 11.68 14.55
C ASP A 17 9.34 10.76 14.02
N GLY A 18 9.27 10.58 12.67
CA GLY A 18 8.34 9.67 12.02
C GLY A 18 6.94 10.24 11.79
N VAL A 19 5.96 9.36 11.57
CA VAL A 19 4.55 9.68 11.29
C VAL A 19 3.65 9.32 12.48
N SER A 20 2.47 9.96 12.59
CA SER A 20 1.51 9.61 13.64
C SER A 20 0.88 8.22 13.37
N PRO A 21 0.31 7.56 14.40
CA PRO A 21 -0.38 6.28 14.20
C PRO A 21 -1.51 6.36 13.17
N PHE A 22 -2.29 7.44 13.16
CA PHE A 22 -3.33 7.67 12.17
C PHE A 22 -2.76 7.83 10.75
N GLN A 23 -1.67 8.58 10.59
CA GLN A 23 -0.97 8.72 9.31
C GLN A 23 -0.40 7.38 8.83
N ALA A 24 0.18 6.59 9.72
CA ALA A 24 0.65 5.25 9.39
C ALA A 24 -0.49 4.33 8.94
N PHE A 25 -1.65 4.41 9.60
CA PHE A 25 -2.85 3.69 9.22
C PHE A 25 -3.36 4.11 7.83
N THR A 26 -3.47 5.41 7.54
CA THR A 26 -3.95 5.91 6.23
C THR A 26 -3.01 5.54 5.09
N ILE A 27 -1.69 5.61 5.29
CA ILE A 27 -0.71 5.14 4.29
C ILE A 27 -0.86 3.64 4.05
N SER A 28 -0.99 2.86 5.12
CA SER A 28 -1.16 1.40 5.04
C SER A 28 -2.48 1.02 4.34
N ALA A 29 -3.57 1.74 4.60
CA ALA A 29 -4.85 1.56 3.91
C ALA A 29 -4.75 1.94 2.43
N ALA A 30 -4.16 3.11 2.11
CA ALA A 30 -3.93 3.56 0.74
C ALA A 30 -3.15 2.55 -0.10
N SER A 31 -2.11 1.93 0.48
CA SER A 31 -1.30 0.94 -0.22
C SER A 31 -2.03 -0.38 -0.51
N ARG A 32 -3.14 -0.66 0.17
CA ARG A 32 -3.95 -1.87 0.02
C ARG A 32 -5.21 -1.68 -0.82
N VAL A 33 -5.66 -0.43 -0.98
CA VAL A 33 -6.81 -0.10 -1.83
C VAL A 33 -6.33 0.12 -3.26
N GLY A 34 -6.90 -0.60 -4.20
CA GLY A 34 -6.54 -0.50 -5.60
C GLY A 34 -7.63 -1.08 -6.50
N THR A 35 -7.42 -1.02 -7.80
CA THR A 35 -8.35 -1.54 -8.81
C THR A 35 -8.67 -3.02 -8.61
N GLY A 36 -7.74 -3.81 -8.06
CA GLY A 36 -7.95 -5.21 -7.71
C GLY A 36 -9.07 -5.45 -6.70
N ASN A 37 -9.32 -4.50 -5.80
CA ASN A 37 -10.38 -4.62 -4.78
C ASN A 37 -11.78 -4.38 -5.39
N VAL A 38 -11.86 -3.74 -6.53
CA VAL A 38 -13.12 -3.48 -7.24
C VAL A 38 -13.27 -4.46 -8.39
N THR A 39 -12.42 -4.35 -9.41
CA THR A 39 -12.48 -5.18 -10.63
C THR A 39 -12.15 -6.64 -10.34
N GLY A 40 -11.15 -6.92 -9.51
CA GLY A 40 -10.75 -8.29 -9.15
C GLY A 40 -11.83 -9.02 -8.35
N VAL A 41 -12.51 -8.34 -7.45
CA VAL A 41 -13.63 -8.91 -6.67
C VAL A 41 -14.83 -9.17 -7.59
N ALA A 42 -15.16 -8.22 -8.45
CA ALA A 42 -16.26 -8.40 -9.43
C ALA A 42 -15.99 -9.59 -10.36
N LEU A 43 -14.76 -9.71 -10.85
CA LEU A 43 -14.35 -10.84 -11.71
C LEU A 43 -14.40 -12.17 -10.95
N ALA A 44 -13.93 -12.21 -9.72
CA ALA A 44 -13.99 -13.41 -8.89
C ALA A 44 -15.42 -13.88 -8.62
N ILE A 45 -16.36 -12.96 -8.41
CA ILE A 45 -17.78 -13.28 -8.26
C ILE A 45 -18.38 -13.72 -9.59
N GLY A 46 -18.02 -13.06 -10.70
CA GLY A 46 -18.52 -13.41 -12.03
C GLY A 46 -18.12 -14.82 -12.49
N ILE A 47 -16.90 -15.25 -12.18
CA ILE A 47 -16.36 -16.56 -12.55
C ILE A 47 -16.69 -17.62 -11.49
N GLY A 48 -16.49 -17.31 -10.22
CA GLY A 48 -16.59 -18.25 -9.10
C GLY A 48 -17.95 -18.27 -8.39
N GLY A 49 -18.87 -17.39 -8.80
CA GLY A 49 -20.17 -17.24 -8.17
C GLY A 49 -20.10 -16.59 -6.77
N PRO A 50 -21.25 -16.47 -6.07
CA PRO A 50 -21.34 -15.83 -4.75
C PRO A 50 -20.45 -16.49 -3.67
N GLY A 51 -20.15 -17.78 -3.80
CA GLY A 51 -19.26 -18.51 -2.90
C GLY A 51 -17.83 -17.99 -2.87
N ALA A 52 -17.38 -17.27 -3.91
CA ALA A 52 -16.08 -16.65 -3.94
C ALA A 52 -15.87 -15.66 -2.79
N VAL A 53 -16.90 -14.90 -2.41
CA VAL A 53 -16.85 -13.93 -1.30
C VAL A 53 -16.56 -14.62 0.03
N PHE A 54 -17.16 -15.76 0.28
CA PHE A 54 -16.90 -16.55 1.50
C PHE A 54 -15.42 -16.94 1.58
N TRP A 55 -14.85 -17.47 0.50
CA TRP A 55 -13.45 -17.85 0.48
C TRP A 55 -12.50 -16.66 0.59
N MET A 56 -12.86 -15.52 0.01
CA MET A 56 -12.10 -14.27 0.19
C MET A 56 -12.05 -13.85 1.66
N TRP A 57 -13.15 -13.94 2.40
CA TRP A 57 -13.18 -13.65 3.83
C TRP A 57 -12.33 -14.62 4.63
N MET A 58 -12.40 -15.93 4.33
CA MET A 58 -11.58 -16.94 5.00
C MET A 58 -10.09 -16.67 4.81
N ILE A 59 -9.67 -16.37 3.57
CA ILE A 59 -8.28 -16.02 3.25
C ILE A 59 -7.87 -14.72 3.93
N ALA A 60 -8.75 -13.73 4.00
CA ALA A 60 -8.47 -12.47 4.67
C ALA A 60 -8.21 -12.67 6.18
N ILE A 61 -8.97 -13.53 6.85
CA ILE A 61 -8.77 -13.86 8.27
C ILE A 61 -7.38 -14.49 8.49
N ILE A 62 -6.99 -15.44 7.64
CA ILE A 62 -5.66 -16.06 7.71
C ILE A 62 -4.57 -15.01 7.39
N GLY A 63 -4.81 -14.19 6.39
CA GLY A 63 -3.88 -13.13 5.97
C GLY A 63 -3.64 -12.04 7.02
N MET A 64 -4.61 -11.80 7.91
CA MET A 64 -4.42 -10.86 9.03
C MET A 64 -3.29 -11.28 9.96
N ALA A 65 -3.11 -12.58 10.23
CA ALA A 65 -2.04 -13.09 11.07
C ALA A 65 -0.66 -12.83 10.44
N THR A 66 -0.52 -13.12 9.14
CA THR A 66 0.74 -12.86 8.40
C THR A 66 1.04 -11.37 8.32
N ALA A 67 0.05 -10.53 8.04
CA ALA A 67 0.21 -9.09 8.01
C ALA A 67 0.64 -8.50 9.36
N PHE A 68 0.10 -9.04 10.47
CA PHE A 68 0.50 -8.63 11.81
C PHE A 68 1.97 -8.97 12.10
N VAL A 69 2.39 -10.21 11.81
CA VAL A 69 3.78 -10.65 12.01
C VAL A 69 4.73 -9.82 11.16
N GLU A 70 4.41 -9.60 9.88
CA GLU A 70 5.23 -8.83 8.96
C GLU A 70 5.38 -7.37 9.42
N SER A 71 4.28 -6.73 9.80
CA SER A 71 4.30 -5.36 10.31
C SER A 71 5.10 -5.22 11.61
N THR A 72 4.98 -6.20 12.51
CA THR A 72 5.74 -6.24 13.77
C THR A 72 7.23 -6.39 13.50
N LEU A 73 7.63 -7.32 12.65
CA LEU A 73 9.03 -7.51 12.26
C LEU A 73 9.60 -6.26 11.58
N ALA A 74 8.82 -5.61 10.71
CA ALA A 74 9.22 -4.37 10.07
C ALA A 74 9.50 -3.24 11.08
N GLN A 75 8.73 -3.17 12.17
CA GLN A 75 8.97 -2.20 13.25
C GLN A 75 10.18 -2.55 14.11
N VAL A 76 10.36 -3.83 14.48
CA VAL A 76 11.48 -4.30 15.32
C VAL A 76 12.83 -4.09 14.62
N TYR A 77 12.91 -4.37 13.33
CA TYR A 77 14.17 -4.32 12.57
C TYR A 77 14.34 -3.03 11.74
N LYS A 78 13.52 -2.01 11.95
CA LYS A 78 13.68 -0.73 11.27
C LYS A 78 15.00 -0.04 11.62
N VAL A 79 15.48 0.78 10.71
CA VAL A 79 16.69 1.63 10.89
C VAL A 79 16.30 3.07 10.72
N LYS A 80 16.96 3.95 11.48
CA LYS A 80 16.81 5.40 11.33
C LYS A 80 17.59 5.84 10.08
N ASP A 81 16.95 6.66 9.25
CA ASP A 81 17.55 7.25 8.04
C ASP A 81 17.16 8.73 7.97
N GLY A 82 18.04 9.58 8.47
CA GLY A 82 17.76 11.00 8.67
C GLY A 82 16.56 11.22 9.62
N ASP A 83 15.56 11.98 9.17
CA ASP A 83 14.32 12.28 9.90
C ASP A 83 13.25 11.18 9.78
N THR A 84 13.54 10.09 9.08
CA THR A 84 12.61 9.02 8.81
C THR A 84 13.15 7.66 9.23
N PHE A 85 12.29 6.63 9.12
CA PHE A 85 12.70 5.25 9.39
C PHE A 85 12.54 4.42 8.12
N ARG A 86 13.48 3.51 7.90
CA ARG A 86 13.40 2.47 6.86
C ARG A 86 13.30 1.10 7.52
N GLY A 87 12.43 0.26 6.97
CA GLY A 87 12.19 -1.08 7.46
C GLY A 87 11.56 -1.94 6.37
N GLY A 88 11.02 -3.08 6.78
CA GLY A 88 10.33 -4.01 5.91
C GLY A 88 11.07 -5.31 5.69
N THR A 89 10.56 -6.14 4.79
CA THR A 89 10.97 -7.53 4.59
C THR A 89 12.47 -7.67 4.28
N ALA A 90 13.03 -6.82 3.42
CA ALA A 90 14.44 -6.85 3.10
C ALA A 90 15.34 -6.60 4.33
N TYR A 91 14.91 -5.73 5.24
CA TYR A 91 15.68 -5.38 6.44
C TYR A 91 15.65 -6.50 7.49
N TYR A 92 14.49 -7.12 7.74
CA TYR A 92 14.47 -8.23 8.70
C TYR A 92 15.08 -9.52 8.13
N MET A 93 15.02 -9.76 6.82
CA MET A 93 15.79 -10.84 6.20
C MET A 93 17.29 -10.67 6.41
N GLN A 94 17.80 -9.45 6.30
CA GLN A 94 19.21 -9.17 6.54
C GLN A 94 19.57 -9.24 8.02
N LYS A 95 18.77 -8.62 8.91
CA LYS A 95 19.12 -8.46 10.33
C LYS A 95 18.77 -9.66 11.18
N ALA A 96 17.61 -10.29 10.95
CA ALA A 96 17.17 -11.43 11.73
C ALA A 96 17.74 -12.74 11.22
N LEU A 97 17.78 -12.95 9.89
CA LEU A 97 18.23 -14.20 9.26
C LEU A 97 19.68 -14.16 8.78
N GLY A 98 20.33 -12.99 8.74
CA GLY A 98 21.69 -12.84 8.22
C GLY A 98 21.81 -12.96 6.69
N TYR A 99 20.72 -13.16 5.97
CA TYR A 99 20.73 -13.38 4.51
C TYR A 99 20.64 -12.08 3.70
N ARG A 100 21.72 -11.29 3.68
CA ARG A 100 21.76 -10.02 2.95
C ARG A 100 21.45 -10.17 1.45
N LYS A 101 21.98 -11.20 0.79
CA LYS A 101 21.73 -11.45 -0.65
C LYS A 101 20.25 -11.65 -0.94
N LEU A 102 19.55 -12.42 -0.10
CA LEU A 102 18.11 -12.65 -0.23
C LEU A 102 17.32 -11.34 -0.05
N GLY A 103 17.70 -10.52 0.93
CA GLY A 103 17.10 -9.20 1.14
C GLY A 103 17.25 -8.26 -0.05
N ILE A 104 18.42 -8.27 -0.72
CA ILE A 104 18.66 -7.46 -1.93
C ILE A 104 17.79 -7.97 -3.09
N VAL A 105 17.78 -9.27 -3.36
CA VAL A 105 16.92 -9.87 -4.40
C VAL A 105 15.46 -9.53 -4.18
N PHE A 106 14.98 -9.68 -2.94
CA PHE A 106 13.62 -9.30 -2.59
C PHE A 106 13.34 -7.81 -2.85
N ALA A 107 14.25 -6.92 -2.45
CA ALA A 107 14.09 -5.47 -2.67
C ALA A 107 14.04 -5.11 -4.17
N VAL A 108 14.87 -5.74 -4.99
CA VAL A 108 14.85 -5.54 -6.46
C VAL A 108 13.54 -6.02 -7.05
N LEU A 109 13.10 -7.24 -6.73
CA LEU A 109 11.84 -7.78 -7.22
C LEU A 109 10.64 -6.96 -6.77
N LEU A 110 10.63 -6.50 -5.52
CA LEU A 110 9.60 -5.62 -4.99
C LEU A 110 9.53 -4.29 -5.76
N THR A 111 10.69 -3.69 -6.03
CA THR A 111 10.77 -2.42 -6.78
C THR A 111 10.28 -2.59 -8.21
N LEU A 112 10.64 -3.67 -8.89
CA LEU A 112 10.16 -3.97 -10.23
C LEU A 112 8.64 -4.23 -10.23
N CYS A 113 8.14 -5.00 -9.27
CA CYS A 113 6.74 -5.34 -9.19
C CYS A 113 5.87 -4.09 -8.88
N PHE A 114 6.16 -3.39 -7.79
CA PHE A 114 5.35 -2.25 -7.38
C PHE A 114 5.67 -0.96 -8.14
N GLY A 115 6.94 -0.76 -8.55
CA GLY A 115 7.35 0.42 -9.31
C GLY A 115 6.85 0.43 -10.75
N PHE A 116 6.71 -0.73 -11.38
CA PHE A 116 6.34 -0.81 -12.80
C PHE A 116 5.04 -1.59 -13.02
N ILE A 117 4.99 -2.86 -12.62
CA ILE A 117 3.88 -3.76 -13.02
C ILE A 117 2.57 -3.31 -12.38
N PHE A 118 2.54 -3.12 -11.08
CA PHE A 118 1.33 -2.69 -10.37
C PHE A 118 0.84 -1.32 -10.82
N ASN A 119 1.73 -0.37 -11.00
CA ASN A 119 1.37 0.97 -11.46
C ASN A 119 0.84 0.96 -12.90
N ALA A 120 1.41 0.13 -13.78
CA ALA A 120 0.93 -0.04 -15.14
C ALA A 120 -0.51 -0.58 -15.17
N VAL A 121 -0.81 -1.62 -14.39
CA VAL A 121 -2.15 -2.21 -14.29
C VAL A 121 -3.15 -1.18 -13.76
N GLN A 122 -2.81 -0.46 -12.69
CA GLN A 122 -3.67 0.57 -12.10
C GLN A 122 -3.95 1.71 -13.09
N SER A 123 -2.92 2.24 -13.73
CA SER A 123 -3.03 3.31 -14.71
C SER A 123 -3.89 2.88 -15.90
N ASN A 124 -3.69 1.68 -16.42
CA ASN A 124 -4.49 1.13 -17.52
C ASN A 124 -5.98 1.02 -17.15
N THR A 125 -6.29 0.47 -15.98
CA THR A 125 -7.68 0.33 -15.53
C THR A 125 -8.36 1.69 -15.35
N ILE A 126 -7.66 2.67 -14.79
CA ILE A 126 -8.18 4.04 -14.63
C ILE A 126 -8.43 4.65 -16.01
N SER A 127 -7.45 4.56 -16.94
CA SER A 127 -7.58 5.13 -18.28
C SER A 127 -8.77 4.52 -19.04
N GLN A 128 -8.92 3.20 -18.99
CA GLN A 128 -10.07 2.52 -19.62
C GLN A 128 -11.40 2.97 -19.02
N SER A 129 -11.49 3.10 -17.69
CA SER A 129 -12.71 3.56 -17.04
C SER A 129 -13.10 4.99 -17.49
N PHE A 130 -12.12 5.87 -17.66
CA PHE A 130 -12.36 7.23 -18.17
C PHE A 130 -12.75 7.24 -19.66
N MET A 131 -12.17 6.36 -20.45
CA MET A 131 -12.56 6.17 -21.85
C MET A 131 -13.99 5.70 -21.98
N ASP A 132 -14.39 4.68 -21.19
CA ASP A 132 -15.73 4.09 -21.23
C ASP A 132 -16.83 5.08 -20.77
N VAL A 133 -16.54 5.92 -19.77
CA VAL A 133 -17.55 6.83 -19.19
C VAL A 133 -17.56 8.19 -19.88
N PHE A 134 -16.40 8.76 -20.19
CA PHE A 134 -16.25 10.13 -20.68
C PHE A 134 -15.77 10.21 -22.13
N GLY A 135 -15.42 9.09 -22.75
CA GLY A 135 -14.87 9.06 -24.12
C GLY A 135 -13.47 9.72 -24.24
N LEU A 136 -12.76 9.88 -23.11
CA LEU A 136 -11.42 10.48 -23.10
C LEU A 136 -10.38 9.48 -23.60
N PRO A 137 -9.48 9.86 -24.51
CA PRO A 137 -8.44 8.97 -24.99
C PRO A 137 -7.43 8.64 -23.88
N ASP A 138 -6.96 7.40 -23.86
CA ASP A 138 -6.09 6.83 -22.82
C ASP A 138 -4.85 7.66 -22.53
N TRP A 139 -4.24 8.23 -23.57
CA TRP A 139 -3.03 9.03 -23.44
C TRP A 139 -3.24 10.33 -22.65
N VAL A 140 -4.43 10.95 -22.75
CA VAL A 140 -4.78 12.17 -21.99
C VAL A 140 -4.89 11.84 -20.51
N VAL A 141 -5.60 10.77 -20.19
CA VAL A 141 -5.75 10.30 -18.80
C VAL A 141 -4.40 9.86 -18.25
N GLY A 142 -3.62 9.10 -19.02
CA GLY A 142 -2.27 8.69 -18.65
C GLY A 142 -1.35 9.87 -18.34
N LEU A 143 -1.35 10.91 -19.19
CA LEU A 143 -0.58 12.14 -18.96
C LEU A 143 -1.01 12.86 -17.68
N ALA A 144 -2.31 12.98 -17.45
CA ALA A 144 -2.85 13.60 -16.23
C ALA A 144 -2.42 12.84 -14.97
N LEU A 145 -2.46 11.50 -15.01
CA LEU A 145 -1.98 10.65 -13.91
C LEU A 145 -0.48 10.81 -13.65
N VAL A 146 0.34 10.90 -14.71
CA VAL A 146 1.78 11.13 -14.58
C VAL A 146 2.05 12.47 -13.90
N ILE A 147 1.40 13.55 -14.35
CA ILE A 147 1.57 14.87 -13.75
C ILE A 147 1.14 14.89 -12.29
N LEU A 148 -0.05 14.34 -11.99
CA LEU A 148 -0.58 14.28 -10.62
C LEU A 148 0.37 13.51 -9.70
N THR A 149 0.80 12.34 -10.13
CA THR A 149 1.71 11.46 -9.37
C THR A 149 3.07 12.14 -9.18
N ALA A 150 3.62 12.76 -10.21
CA ALA A 150 4.88 13.49 -10.12
C ALA A 150 4.81 14.63 -9.09
N VAL A 151 3.74 15.44 -9.13
CA VAL A 151 3.55 16.54 -8.15
C VAL A 151 3.51 16.02 -6.72
N ILE A 152 2.92 14.85 -6.48
CA ILE A 152 2.84 14.26 -5.15
C ILE A 152 4.20 13.69 -4.72
N ILE A 153 4.83 12.88 -5.59
CA ILE A 153 6.06 12.14 -5.26
C ILE A 153 7.25 13.10 -5.09
N PHE A 154 7.42 14.08 -5.96
CA PHE A 154 8.52 15.06 -5.83
C PHE A 154 8.42 15.94 -4.58
N GLY A 155 7.28 15.98 -3.92
CA GLY A 155 7.11 16.61 -2.58
C GLY A 155 7.63 15.78 -1.42
N GLY A 156 8.15 14.56 -1.68
CA GLY A 156 8.71 13.66 -0.67
C GLY A 156 7.66 13.00 0.24
N VAL A 157 8.16 12.18 1.17
CA VAL A 157 7.31 11.36 2.07
C VAL A 157 6.29 12.20 2.84
N LYS A 158 6.66 13.38 3.32
CA LYS A 158 5.76 14.27 4.08
C LYS A 158 4.55 14.74 3.25
N ARG A 159 4.71 14.94 1.94
CA ARG A 159 3.61 15.29 1.05
C ARG A 159 2.71 14.09 0.76
N ILE A 160 3.30 12.94 0.51
CA ILE A 160 2.55 11.68 0.32
C ILE A 160 1.65 11.42 1.53
N VAL A 161 2.20 11.52 2.75
CA VAL A 161 1.46 11.35 4.00
C VAL A 161 0.25 12.29 4.08
N LYS A 162 0.45 13.60 3.80
CA LYS A 162 -0.65 14.57 3.85
C LYS A 162 -1.74 14.28 2.82
N VAL A 163 -1.36 13.88 1.62
CA VAL A 163 -2.32 13.55 0.55
C VAL A 163 -3.11 12.30 0.90
N THR A 164 -2.46 11.26 1.40
CA THR A 164 -3.15 10.03 1.83
C THR A 164 -4.07 10.26 3.04
N GLU A 165 -3.65 11.08 3.99
CA GLU A 165 -4.45 11.46 5.15
C GLU A 165 -5.75 12.18 4.76
N LEU A 166 -5.71 12.95 3.67
CA LEU A 166 -6.88 13.67 3.16
C LEU A 166 -7.79 12.76 2.31
N ILE A 167 -7.21 11.92 1.42
CA ILE A 167 -7.98 11.18 0.42
C ILE A 167 -8.55 9.87 0.98
N VAL A 168 -7.81 9.17 1.83
CA VAL A 168 -8.20 7.81 2.29
C VAL A 168 -9.46 7.76 3.16
N PRO A 169 -9.76 8.76 4.01
CA PRO A 169 -10.99 8.75 4.79
C PRO A 169 -12.27 9.10 4.00
N ILE A 170 -12.15 9.58 2.76
CA ILE A 170 -13.27 9.96 1.87
C ILE A 170 -13.74 8.74 1.06
#